data_b77c4af306e8471f77e4a429bf7e42f9
#
_entry.id   b77c4af306e8471f77e4a429bf7e42f9
#
_cell.length_a   1.000
_cell.length_b   1.000
_cell.length_c   1.000
_cell.angle_alpha   90.00
_cell.angle_beta   90.00
_cell.angle_gamma   90.00
#
_symmetry.space_group_name_H-M   'P 1'
#
loop_
_entity.id
_entity.type
_entity.pdbx_description
1 polymer ?
#
loop_
_entity_poly.entity_id
_entity_poly.type
_entity_poly.pdbx_seq_one_letter_code
_entity_poly.pdbx_strand_id
1 'polypeptide(L)'
;MGSLFNGFTGKGGGKGNNCKSLTSRSGSSLMLDDSVGSVTLHDRGGVSMNFDGGGNSTLNANSSQSFNAGANVGINVGAKKHQPASSTLSMDSNGVIDLSGKSKVTIKVGESTITIDTNSITLNAQNIHAAGSNLSLCVAGGETGISMTEGLNLDIIGSPVNINQGEGGEVKIK
;
A
#
# COMPACT_ATOMS: atom_id res chain seq x y z
N MET A 1 17.66 11.82 -40.20
CA MET A 1 17.53 11.11 -38.93
C MET A 1 18.61 10.04 -38.90
N GLY A 2 19.62 10.18 -38.05
CA GLY A 2 20.70 9.20 -37.92
C GLY A 2 20.28 8.09 -36.95
N SER A 3 20.17 6.88 -37.46
CA SER A 3 20.04 5.69 -36.63
C SER A 3 21.45 5.30 -36.16
N LEU A 4 21.68 5.25 -34.87
CA LEU A 4 22.91 4.72 -34.27
C LEU A 4 22.88 3.18 -34.42
N PHE A 5 23.47 2.67 -35.51
CA PHE A 5 23.75 1.25 -35.66
C PHE A 5 25.21 1.00 -35.32
N ASN A 6 25.48 0.19 -34.28
CA ASN A 6 26.76 -0.46 -34.21
C ASN A 6 26.58 -1.90 -34.72
N GLY A 7 27.39 -2.35 -35.66
CA GLY A 7 27.25 -3.66 -36.30
C GLY A 7 27.50 -4.88 -35.40
N PHE A 8 27.75 -4.69 -34.12
CA PHE A 8 28.03 -5.76 -33.13
C PHE A 8 26.94 -5.97 -32.09
N THR A 9 26.11 -4.97 -31.80
CA THR A 9 25.13 -5.04 -30.70
C THR A 9 23.70 -4.63 -31.13
N GLY A 10 23.53 -4.11 -32.34
CA GLY A 10 22.22 -3.71 -32.85
C GLY A 10 21.66 -4.80 -33.79
N LYS A 11 20.58 -5.44 -33.43
CA LYS A 11 19.80 -6.26 -34.36
C LYS A 11 19.00 -5.34 -35.29
N GLY A 12 19.69 -4.57 -36.11
CA GLY A 12 19.07 -3.65 -37.06
C GLY A 12 19.29 -4.06 -38.50
N GLY A 13 18.25 -4.08 -39.34
CA GLY A 13 18.32 -4.12 -40.81
C GLY A 13 17.96 -5.43 -41.48
N GLY A 14 17.48 -6.46 -40.76
CA GLY A 14 16.96 -7.70 -41.39
C GLY A 14 15.46 -7.62 -41.68
N LYS A 15 14.97 -8.43 -42.64
CA LYS A 15 13.55 -8.65 -42.87
C LYS A 15 12.94 -9.23 -41.58
N GLY A 16 11.98 -8.54 -40.98
CA GLY A 16 11.42 -8.90 -39.65
C GLY A 16 12.16 -8.30 -38.47
N ASN A 17 12.91 -7.21 -38.64
CA ASN A 17 13.59 -6.49 -37.58
C ASN A 17 12.58 -5.73 -36.68
N ASN A 18 11.97 -6.45 -35.76
CA ASN A 18 11.03 -5.88 -34.80
C ASN A 18 11.73 -5.33 -33.53
N CYS A 19 12.97 -5.74 -33.30
CA CYS A 19 13.70 -5.33 -32.09
C CYS A 19 14.78 -4.29 -32.41
N LYS A 20 14.72 -3.14 -31.75
CA LYS A 20 15.69 -2.05 -31.82
C LYS A 20 16.30 -1.85 -30.45
N SER A 21 17.62 -1.70 -30.38
CA SER A 21 18.28 -1.50 -29.11
C SER A 21 19.44 -0.50 -29.19
N LEU A 22 19.59 0.26 -28.09
CA LEU A 22 20.77 1.04 -27.80
C LEU A 22 21.44 0.40 -26.58
N THR A 23 22.65 -0.15 -26.77
CA THR A 23 23.37 -0.86 -25.71
C THR A 23 24.72 -0.19 -25.47
N SER A 24 25.01 0.09 -24.22
CA SER A 24 26.30 0.62 -23.77
C SER A 24 27.37 -0.48 -23.71
N ARG A 25 28.65 -0.09 -23.67
CA ARG A 25 29.77 -1.02 -23.50
C ARG A 25 29.67 -1.81 -22.16
N SER A 26 29.06 -1.26 -21.13
CA SER A 26 28.89 -1.89 -19.83
C SER A 26 27.68 -2.84 -19.75
N GLY A 27 26.89 -2.93 -20.83
CA GLY A 27 25.72 -3.82 -20.87
C GLY A 27 24.38 -3.16 -20.52
N SER A 28 24.35 -1.88 -20.17
CA SER A 28 23.08 -1.17 -20.00
C SER A 28 22.41 -0.94 -21.35
N SER A 29 21.09 -1.13 -21.45
CA SER A 29 20.38 -1.02 -22.72
C SER A 29 18.97 -0.43 -22.61
N LEU A 30 18.58 0.23 -23.72
CA LEU A 30 17.20 0.54 -24.07
C LEU A 30 16.81 -0.37 -25.23
N MET A 31 15.74 -1.13 -25.10
CA MET A 31 15.21 -2.03 -26.11
C MET A 31 13.77 -1.66 -26.45
N LEU A 32 13.46 -1.63 -27.74
CA LEU A 32 12.14 -1.41 -28.31
C LEU A 32 11.79 -2.65 -29.14
N ASP A 33 10.68 -3.31 -28.85
CA ASP A 33 10.20 -4.47 -29.61
C ASP A 33 8.84 -4.13 -30.24
N ASP A 34 8.86 -3.88 -31.55
CA ASP A 34 7.69 -3.52 -32.33
C ASP A 34 6.72 -4.70 -32.49
N SER A 35 7.17 -5.95 -32.30
CA SER A 35 6.32 -7.14 -32.45
C SER A 35 5.25 -7.25 -31.37
N VAL A 36 5.55 -6.79 -30.17
CA VAL A 36 4.65 -6.78 -29.01
C VAL A 36 4.40 -5.38 -28.48
N GLY A 37 5.06 -4.36 -29.04
CA GLY A 37 4.94 -2.97 -28.58
C GLY A 37 5.60 -2.72 -27.24
N SER A 38 6.59 -3.52 -26.84
CA SER A 38 7.25 -3.38 -25.55
C SER A 38 8.44 -2.44 -25.57
N VAL A 39 8.72 -1.83 -24.40
CA VAL A 39 9.90 -1.00 -24.13
C VAL A 39 10.56 -1.52 -22.89
N THR A 40 11.86 -1.83 -22.97
CA THR A 40 12.65 -2.27 -21.82
C THR A 40 13.88 -1.38 -21.65
N LEU A 41 14.06 -0.89 -20.44
CA LEU A 41 15.28 -0.23 -20.01
C LEU A 41 15.92 -1.09 -18.93
N HIS A 42 17.22 -1.40 -19.06
CA HIS A 42 17.91 -2.14 -18.01
C HIS A 42 19.34 -1.66 -17.85
N ASP A 43 19.90 -1.84 -16.66
CA ASP A 43 21.29 -1.58 -16.35
C ASP A 43 22.09 -2.89 -16.15
N ARG A 44 23.40 -2.75 -16.01
CA ARG A 44 24.30 -3.88 -15.71
C ARG A 44 24.02 -4.50 -14.33
N GLY A 45 23.51 -3.73 -13.37
CA GLY A 45 23.26 -4.16 -11.99
C GLY A 45 21.96 -4.97 -11.81
N GLY A 46 21.16 -5.09 -12.87
CA GLY A 46 19.91 -5.83 -12.87
C GLY A 46 18.69 -4.97 -12.50
N VAL A 47 18.82 -3.64 -12.45
CA VAL A 47 17.65 -2.76 -12.42
C VAL A 47 17.01 -2.76 -13.79
N SER A 48 15.69 -2.93 -13.85
CA SER A 48 14.96 -2.90 -15.10
C SER A 48 13.62 -2.18 -14.98
N MET A 49 13.25 -1.46 -16.04
CA MET A 49 11.92 -0.89 -16.22
C MET A 49 11.36 -1.46 -17.52
N ASN A 50 10.19 -2.06 -17.47
CA ASN A 50 9.54 -2.70 -18.60
C ASN A 50 8.12 -2.18 -18.79
N PHE A 51 7.77 -1.86 -20.03
CA PHE A 51 6.41 -1.63 -20.53
C PHE A 51 6.12 -2.77 -21.52
N ASP A 52 5.13 -3.60 -21.21
CA ASP A 52 4.92 -4.88 -21.93
C ASP A 52 4.14 -4.75 -23.26
N GLY A 53 3.69 -3.55 -23.62
CA GLY A 53 2.80 -3.32 -24.77
C GLY A 53 1.34 -3.66 -24.50
N GLY A 54 1.02 -4.36 -23.41
CA GLY A 54 -0.33 -4.72 -22.98
C GLY A 54 -0.94 -3.76 -21.94
N GLY A 55 -0.25 -2.66 -21.63
CA GLY A 55 -0.71 -1.67 -20.67
C GLY A 55 -0.16 -1.86 -19.24
N ASN A 56 0.79 -2.76 -19.05
CA ASN A 56 1.45 -2.95 -17.77
C ASN A 56 2.85 -2.35 -17.77
N SER A 57 3.27 -1.86 -16.60
CA SER A 57 4.63 -1.43 -16.34
C SER A 57 5.19 -2.11 -15.10
N THR A 58 6.46 -2.46 -15.15
CA THR A 58 7.17 -3.09 -14.04
C THR A 58 8.51 -2.39 -13.83
N LEU A 59 8.84 -2.08 -12.58
CA LEU A 59 10.15 -1.56 -12.18
C LEU A 59 10.74 -2.53 -11.15
N ASN A 60 11.88 -3.13 -11.48
CA ASN A 60 12.60 -4.08 -10.62
C ASN A 60 13.96 -3.51 -10.24
N ALA A 61 14.33 -3.70 -8.99
CA ALA A 61 15.67 -3.41 -8.48
C ALA A 61 16.15 -4.57 -7.59
N ASN A 62 17.37 -5.05 -7.81
CA ASN A 62 17.93 -6.19 -7.06
C ASN A 62 18.33 -5.84 -5.63
N SER A 63 18.49 -4.55 -5.32
CA SER A 63 18.96 -4.09 -4.00
C SER A 63 17.93 -3.13 -3.37
N SER A 64 17.88 -1.90 -3.81
CA SER A 64 17.01 -0.88 -3.23
C SER A 64 16.38 0.00 -4.30
N GLN A 65 15.22 0.53 -3.98
CA GLN A 65 14.50 1.50 -4.79
C GLN A 65 14.07 2.67 -3.90
N SER A 66 14.36 3.89 -4.34
CA SER A 66 13.99 5.10 -3.61
C SER A 66 13.11 5.99 -4.48
N PHE A 67 12.04 6.50 -3.89
CA PHE A 67 11.20 7.53 -4.49
C PHE A 67 11.36 8.80 -3.68
N ASN A 68 11.93 9.85 -4.29
CA ASN A 68 12.15 11.13 -3.65
C ASN A 68 11.29 12.19 -4.37
N ALA A 69 10.42 12.83 -3.63
CA ALA A 69 9.57 13.89 -4.14
C ALA A 69 9.65 15.11 -3.22
N GLY A 70 9.78 16.30 -3.78
CA GLY A 70 9.85 17.54 -3.00
C GLY A 70 8.51 18.00 -2.43
N ALA A 71 7.39 17.50 -2.97
CA ALA A 71 6.04 17.87 -2.54
C ALA A 71 5.19 16.67 -2.17
N ASN A 72 4.83 15.82 -3.13
CA ASN A 72 3.87 14.73 -2.91
C ASN A 72 4.30 13.44 -3.60
N VAL A 73 3.94 12.31 -3.00
CA VAL A 73 3.91 10.99 -3.66
C VAL A 73 2.48 10.47 -3.59
N GLY A 74 1.94 10.00 -4.72
CA GLY A 74 0.60 9.44 -4.77
C GLY A 74 0.53 8.17 -5.62
N ILE A 75 -0.18 7.16 -5.11
CA ILE A 75 -0.54 5.93 -5.83
C ILE A 75 -2.05 5.87 -5.89
N ASN A 76 -2.61 5.87 -7.11
CA ASN A 76 -4.05 5.89 -7.35
C ASN A 76 -4.46 4.66 -8.17
N VAL A 77 -5.36 3.86 -7.66
CA VAL A 77 -5.86 2.65 -8.31
C VAL A 77 -7.35 2.78 -8.61
N GLY A 78 -7.74 2.40 -9.82
CA GLY A 78 -9.12 2.47 -10.30
C GLY A 78 -9.57 3.88 -10.70
N ALA A 79 -8.65 4.84 -10.83
CA ALA A 79 -8.96 6.15 -11.38
C ALA A 79 -9.34 6.04 -12.86
N LYS A 80 -10.43 6.71 -13.26
CA LYS A 80 -10.86 6.84 -14.66
C LYS A 80 -11.12 8.31 -14.95
N LYS A 81 -11.19 8.67 -16.25
CA LYS A 81 -11.58 10.02 -16.64
C LYS A 81 -12.90 10.42 -15.93
N HIS A 82 -12.87 11.48 -15.16
CA HIS A 82 -14.00 12.01 -14.38
C HIS A 82 -14.49 11.11 -13.22
N GLN A 83 -13.71 10.11 -12.79
CA GLN A 83 -14.02 9.31 -11.61
C GLN A 83 -12.81 9.28 -10.65
N PRO A 84 -13.03 9.46 -9.34
CA PRO A 84 -11.95 9.33 -8.37
C PRO A 84 -11.43 7.90 -8.30
N ALA A 85 -10.21 7.74 -7.80
CA ALA A 85 -9.62 6.43 -7.53
C ALA A 85 -10.44 5.66 -6.49
N SER A 86 -10.46 4.33 -6.61
CA SER A 86 -11.09 3.44 -5.63
C SER A 86 -10.22 3.21 -4.40
N SER A 87 -8.90 3.32 -4.57
CA SER A 87 -7.93 3.21 -3.49
C SER A 87 -6.78 4.19 -3.74
N THR A 88 -6.30 4.82 -2.68
CA THR A 88 -5.19 5.77 -2.74
C THR A 88 -4.22 5.55 -1.60
N LEU A 89 -2.94 5.75 -1.87
CA LEU A 89 -1.91 6.02 -0.87
C LEU A 89 -1.26 7.33 -1.25
N SER A 90 -1.27 8.30 -0.36
CA SER A 90 -0.64 9.61 -0.58
C SER A 90 0.22 10.01 0.60
N MET A 91 1.29 10.73 0.31
CA MET A 91 2.19 11.35 1.27
C MET A 91 2.50 12.76 0.81
N ASP A 92 2.53 13.71 1.73
CA ASP A 92 2.82 15.10 1.42
C ASP A 92 4.01 15.66 2.22
N SER A 93 4.46 16.86 1.85
CA SER A 93 5.58 17.54 2.52
C SER A 93 5.24 18.08 3.93
N ASN A 94 3.95 18.05 4.34
CA ASN A 94 3.52 18.42 5.69
C ASN A 94 3.56 17.23 6.67
N GLY A 95 3.98 16.05 6.20
CA GLY A 95 4.08 14.84 7.01
C GLY A 95 2.75 14.06 7.10
N VAL A 96 1.78 14.35 6.24
CA VAL A 96 0.53 13.60 6.17
C VAL A 96 0.73 12.34 5.31
N ILE A 97 0.28 11.20 5.83
CA ILE A 97 0.21 9.92 5.13
C ILE A 97 -1.24 9.46 5.14
N ASP A 98 -1.87 9.40 3.97
CA ASP A 98 -3.25 8.95 3.81
C ASP A 98 -3.30 7.62 3.06
N LEU A 99 -3.97 6.64 3.67
CA LEU A 99 -4.32 5.37 3.02
C LEU A 99 -5.85 5.26 2.98
N SER A 100 -6.42 5.27 1.81
CA SER A 100 -7.86 5.22 1.59
C SER A 100 -8.26 4.05 0.70
N GLY A 101 -9.34 3.36 1.08
CA GLY A 101 -9.96 2.30 0.29
C GLY A 101 -11.48 2.46 0.32
N LYS A 102 -12.13 2.36 -0.83
CA LYS A 102 -13.59 2.52 -0.95
C LYS A 102 -14.38 1.48 -0.13
N SER A 103 -13.86 0.27 0.02
CA SER A 103 -14.56 -0.83 0.69
C SER A 103 -13.86 -1.35 1.91
N LYS A 104 -12.53 -1.50 1.85
CA LYS A 104 -11.76 -2.09 2.95
C LYS A 104 -10.28 -1.72 2.88
N VAL A 105 -9.67 -1.52 4.04
CA VAL A 105 -8.22 -1.46 4.26
C VAL A 105 -7.85 -2.57 5.23
N THR A 106 -6.82 -3.35 4.93
CA THR A 106 -6.31 -4.40 5.81
C THR A 106 -4.80 -4.26 5.96
N ILE A 107 -4.33 -4.24 7.22
CA ILE A 107 -2.91 -4.36 7.56
C ILE A 107 -2.73 -5.73 8.21
N LYS A 108 -1.85 -6.57 7.65
CA LYS A 108 -1.65 -7.94 8.11
C LYS A 108 -0.17 -8.25 8.33
N VAL A 109 0.14 -8.87 9.47
CA VAL A 109 1.46 -9.43 9.78
C VAL A 109 1.26 -10.80 10.43
N GLY A 110 1.66 -11.86 9.75
CA GLY A 110 1.36 -13.24 10.17
C GLY A 110 -0.14 -13.45 10.32
N GLU A 111 -0.59 -13.86 11.51
CA GLU A 111 -2.01 -14.04 11.83
C GLU A 111 -2.69 -12.78 12.38
N SER A 112 -1.91 -11.75 12.73
CA SER A 112 -2.44 -10.50 13.26
C SER A 112 -2.93 -9.58 12.15
N THR A 113 -4.12 -8.98 12.36
CA THR A 113 -4.72 -8.06 11.38
C THR A 113 -5.36 -6.83 12.03
N ILE A 114 -5.28 -5.71 11.32
CA ILE A 114 -6.15 -4.55 11.51
C ILE A 114 -6.97 -4.42 10.24
N THR A 115 -8.29 -4.50 10.37
CA THR A 115 -9.21 -4.37 9.24
C THR A 115 -10.14 -3.20 9.50
N ILE A 116 -10.23 -2.30 8.53
CA ILE A 116 -11.17 -1.18 8.51
C ILE A 116 -12.05 -1.38 7.28
N ASP A 117 -13.33 -1.53 7.49
CA ASP A 117 -14.31 -1.60 6.41
C ASP A 117 -15.41 -0.53 6.59
N THR A 118 -16.44 -0.58 5.77
CA THR A 118 -17.51 0.42 5.78
C THR A 118 -18.33 0.46 7.08
N ASN A 119 -18.26 -0.59 7.90
CA ASN A 119 -19.12 -0.76 9.08
C ASN A 119 -18.32 -0.95 10.38
N SER A 120 -17.05 -1.36 10.29
CA SER A 120 -16.29 -1.77 11.47
C SER A 120 -14.80 -1.49 11.40
N ILE A 121 -14.18 -1.41 12.57
CA ILE A 121 -12.74 -1.55 12.77
C ILE A 121 -12.51 -2.81 13.60
N THR A 122 -11.83 -3.79 13.02
CA THR A 122 -11.53 -5.06 13.66
C THR A 122 -10.04 -5.17 13.94
N LEU A 123 -9.68 -5.47 15.18
CA LEU A 123 -8.33 -5.82 15.62
C LEU A 123 -8.33 -7.32 15.96
N ASN A 124 -7.54 -8.10 15.25
CA ASN A 124 -7.37 -9.54 15.51
C ASN A 124 -5.90 -9.85 15.72
N ALA A 125 -5.55 -10.36 16.89
CA ALA A 125 -4.20 -10.78 17.26
C ALA A 125 -4.28 -11.70 18.49
N GLN A 126 -3.23 -12.48 18.73
CA GLN A 126 -3.12 -13.27 19.96
C GLN A 126 -3.14 -12.37 21.22
N ASN A 127 -2.52 -11.19 21.15
CA ASN A 127 -2.51 -10.21 22.21
C ASN A 127 -2.74 -8.81 21.60
N ILE A 128 -3.62 -8.03 22.23
CA ILE A 128 -3.84 -6.62 21.89
C ILE A 128 -3.51 -5.79 23.14
N HIS A 129 -2.47 -4.96 23.05
CA HIS A 129 -2.06 -4.05 24.12
C HIS A 129 -2.41 -2.62 23.73
N ALA A 130 -3.26 -1.98 24.55
CA ALA A 130 -3.53 -0.55 24.46
C ALA A 130 -2.94 0.12 25.70
N ALA A 131 -1.91 0.94 25.53
CA ALA A 131 -1.23 1.62 26.63
C ALA A 131 -1.12 3.12 26.32
N GLY A 132 -1.37 3.95 27.29
CA GLY A 132 -1.30 5.40 27.19
C GLY A 132 -1.55 6.06 28.55
N SER A 133 -1.27 7.35 28.65
CA SER A 133 -1.61 8.13 29.85
C SER A 133 -3.13 8.18 30.08
N ASN A 134 -3.90 8.16 28.99
CA ASN A 134 -5.35 8.09 29.00
C ASN A 134 -5.84 7.16 27.89
N LEU A 135 -6.66 6.19 28.22
CA LEU A 135 -7.41 5.35 27.29
C LEU A 135 -8.90 5.64 27.48
N SER A 136 -9.57 6.13 26.44
CA SER A 136 -10.99 6.38 26.45
C SER A 136 -11.69 5.52 25.40
N LEU A 137 -12.70 4.76 25.84
CA LEU A 137 -13.62 4.02 24.99
C LEU A 137 -14.98 4.71 25.10
N CYS A 138 -15.28 5.56 24.13
CA CYS A 138 -16.51 6.35 24.12
C CYS A 138 -17.41 5.88 22.97
N VAL A 139 -18.71 5.81 23.24
CA VAL A 139 -19.71 5.50 22.21
C VAL A 139 -20.73 6.63 22.17
N ALA A 140 -20.99 7.15 20.97
CA ALA A 140 -21.97 8.19 20.75
C ALA A 140 -23.33 7.57 20.44
N GLY A 141 -24.27 7.69 21.36
CA GLY A 141 -25.72 7.41 21.15
C GLY A 141 -26.08 5.93 21.00
N GLY A 142 -26.40 5.26 22.07
CA GLY A 142 -26.91 3.89 22.06
C GLY A 142 -26.51 3.07 23.30
N GLU A 143 -27.06 1.89 23.41
CA GLU A 143 -26.61 0.91 24.41
C GLU A 143 -25.21 0.41 24.05
N THR A 144 -24.28 0.59 24.97
CA THR A 144 -22.88 0.33 24.67
C THR A 144 -22.17 -0.26 25.87
N GLY A 145 -21.24 -1.13 25.59
CA GLY A 145 -20.52 -1.81 26.62
C GLY A 145 -19.27 -2.52 26.10
N ILE A 146 -18.44 -2.90 27.05
CA ILE A 146 -17.40 -3.92 26.83
C ILE A 146 -18.10 -5.26 27.02
N SER A 147 -18.33 -5.96 25.92
CA SER A 147 -18.92 -7.30 25.93
C SER A 147 -17.81 -8.33 25.87
N MET A 148 -17.88 -9.35 26.74
CA MET A 148 -16.96 -10.47 26.77
C MET A 148 -17.73 -11.78 26.54
N THR A 149 -17.17 -12.65 25.72
CA THR A 149 -17.74 -13.97 25.45
C THR A 149 -17.47 -14.93 26.63
N GLU A 150 -18.22 -15.99 26.75
CA GLU A 150 -18.03 -17.03 27.79
C GLU A 150 -16.56 -17.51 27.92
N GLY A 151 -16.12 -17.66 29.16
CA GLY A 151 -14.79 -18.15 29.49
C GLY A 151 -13.69 -17.07 29.56
N LEU A 152 -14.04 -15.80 29.43
CA LEU A 152 -13.11 -14.69 29.58
C LEU A 152 -13.31 -13.97 30.93
N ASN A 153 -12.22 -13.54 31.55
CA ASN A 153 -12.24 -12.68 32.73
C ASN A 153 -11.96 -11.25 32.33
N LEU A 154 -12.69 -10.31 32.91
CA LEU A 154 -12.37 -8.90 32.90
C LEU A 154 -11.75 -8.51 34.24
N ASP A 155 -10.44 -8.32 34.27
CA ASP A 155 -9.77 -7.80 35.45
C ASP A 155 -9.61 -6.29 35.33
N ILE A 156 -10.28 -5.54 36.23
CA ILE A 156 -10.12 -4.09 36.34
C ILE A 156 -9.24 -3.85 37.57
N ILE A 157 -7.98 -3.55 37.31
CA ILE A 157 -6.98 -3.30 38.39
C ILE A 157 -6.60 -1.84 38.35
N GLY A 158 -6.85 -1.14 39.45
CA GLY A 158 -6.53 0.28 39.56
C GLY A 158 -6.80 0.80 40.97
N SER A 159 -6.28 1.98 41.30
CA SER A 159 -6.56 2.67 42.56
C SER A 159 -6.72 4.17 42.29
N PRO A 160 -7.92 4.73 42.45
CA PRO A 160 -9.21 4.06 42.62
C PRO A 160 -9.82 3.49 41.32
N VAL A 161 -10.69 2.49 41.43
CA VAL A 161 -11.59 2.05 40.36
C VAL A 161 -12.94 2.76 40.59
N ASN A 162 -13.33 3.62 39.65
CA ASN A 162 -14.61 4.33 39.72
C ASN A 162 -15.57 3.75 38.66
N ILE A 163 -16.70 3.23 39.11
CA ILE A 163 -17.79 2.83 38.25
C ILE A 163 -18.89 3.87 38.39
N ASN A 164 -18.95 4.83 37.47
CA ASN A 164 -19.93 5.89 37.44
C ASN A 164 -21.06 5.53 36.50
N GLN A 165 -22.28 5.51 37.00
CA GLN A 165 -23.48 5.45 36.17
C GLN A 165 -24.06 6.86 36.00
N GLY A 166 -24.47 7.21 34.77
CA GLY A 166 -25.26 8.41 34.53
C GLY A 166 -26.64 8.35 35.20
N GLU A 167 -27.39 9.44 35.16
CA GLU A 167 -28.75 9.49 35.71
C GLU A 167 -29.61 8.36 35.04
N GLY A 168 -30.20 7.50 35.89
CA GLY A 168 -31.06 6.38 35.45
C GLY A 168 -30.36 5.07 35.14
N GLY A 169 -29.04 4.97 35.27
CA GLY A 169 -28.30 3.74 35.10
C GLY A 169 -28.39 2.77 36.28
N GLU A 170 -28.19 1.48 36.05
CA GLU A 170 -28.16 0.44 37.09
C GLU A 170 -26.83 -0.35 37.01
N VAL A 171 -26.14 -0.50 38.13
CA VAL A 171 -24.98 -1.39 38.25
C VAL A 171 -25.50 -2.76 38.71
N LYS A 172 -25.49 -3.76 37.83
CA LYS A 172 -25.83 -5.14 38.19
C LYS A 172 -24.54 -5.98 38.32
N ILE A 173 -24.31 -6.48 39.52
CA ILE A 173 -23.26 -7.45 39.82
C ILE A 173 -24.00 -8.78 40.08
N LYS A 174 -23.75 -9.77 39.20
CA LYS A 174 -24.33 -11.11 39.32
C LYS A 174 -23.25 -12.08 39.75
#